data_421cf5d064ebeae2a83b54c9db2c59ff
#
_entry.id   421cf5d064ebeae2a83b54c9db2c59ff
#
_cell.length_a   1.000
_cell.length_b   1.000
_cell.length_c   1.000
_cell.angle_alpha   90.00
_cell.angle_beta   90.00
_cell.angle_gamma   90.00
#
_symmetry.space_group_name_H-M   'P 1'
#
loop_
_entity.id
_entity.type
_entity.pdbx_description
1 polymer ?
#
loop_
_entity_poly.entity_id
_entity_poly.type
_entity_poly.pdbx_seq_one_letter_code
_entity_poly.pdbx_strand_id
1 'polypeptide(L)'
;TAGWMTACYLKAAFGDRVRITLVESPGVETIGVGEATFSTMRSFFEYIGLADHEWLPPCRATYKLAIKFRGWSEPGIDFYHPFERLPVVDGFTLADWWISMGGVDDFGRSVFLAAALCDGVRSPRHLDGSLVADLGRDDSLSRSTPDDETVQYPYGYHFDATHLAKLLARHGIGQGVEHIVDEIAHVRLDARGWISHLVGSSGRHFDADLYVDCTGFRGVLVNGALHEPFISFADTLPNDRAVVCRVPREDPSTIQPFTTATAAAAGWIWSIPLFDGISAGYVYSSRYSSEDEAERIL
;
A
#
# COMPACT_ATOMS: atom_id res chain seq x y z
N THR A 1 -2.96 6.32 -10.19
CA THR A 1 -1.73 5.88 -9.46
C THR A 1 -1.20 4.57 -10.04
N ALA A 2 -2.03 3.50 -10.16
CA ALA A 2 -1.58 2.18 -10.63
C ALA A 2 -0.90 2.25 -12.01
N GLY A 3 -1.47 2.98 -12.97
CA GLY A 3 -0.86 3.16 -14.30
C GLY A 3 0.54 3.76 -14.23
N TRP A 4 0.74 4.80 -13.43
CA TRP A 4 2.06 5.42 -13.26
C TRP A 4 3.06 4.51 -12.55
N MET A 5 2.64 3.74 -11.54
CA MET A 5 3.50 2.72 -10.92
C MET A 5 3.95 1.68 -11.95
N THR A 6 3.01 1.16 -12.73
CA THR A 6 3.30 0.20 -13.81
C THR A 6 4.24 0.79 -14.86
N ALA A 7 3.97 2.01 -15.33
CA ALA A 7 4.81 2.65 -16.34
C ALA A 7 6.24 2.89 -15.86
N CYS A 8 6.41 3.41 -14.64
CA CYS A 8 7.74 3.62 -14.04
C CYS A 8 8.48 2.29 -13.85
N TYR A 9 7.79 1.25 -13.36
CA TYR A 9 8.39 -0.07 -13.16
C TYR A 9 8.84 -0.69 -14.49
N LEU A 10 7.99 -0.68 -15.51
CA LEU A 10 8.32 -1.21 -16.83
C LEU A 10 9.47 -0.42 -17.48
N LYS A 11 9.48 0.90 -17.30
CA LYS A 11 10.57 1.74 -17.83
C LYS A 11 11.91 1.44 -17.14
N ALA A 12 11.90 1.25 -15.83
CA ALA A 12 13.09 0.83 -15.08
C ALA A 12 13.59 -0.57 -15.51
N ALA A 13 12.64 -1.52 -15.74
CA ALA A 13 12.96 -2.89 -16.14
C ALA A 13 13.51 -3.01 -17.56
N PHE A 14 12.96 -2.27 -18.50
CA PHE A 14 13.21 -2.48 -19.92
C PHE A 14 13.97 -1.33 -20.60
N GLY A 15 14.04 -0.15 -19.97
CA GLY A 15 14.71 1.02 -20.54
C GLY A 15 14.11 1.43 -21.87
N ASP A 16 14.96 1.67 -22.87
CA ASP A 16 14.55 2.09 -24.21
C ASP A 16 14.20 0.91 -25.14
N ARG A 17 14.23 -0.33 -24.63
CA ARG A 17 13.78 -1.52 -25.38
C ARG A 17 12.26 -1.54 -25.59
N VAL A 18 11.51 -0.80 -24.81
CA VAL A 18 10.06 -0.64 -24.92
C VAL A 18 9.67 0.83 -24.96
N ARG A 19 8.70 1.15 -25.78
CA ARG A 19 8.02 2.45 -25.77
C ARG A 19 6.78 2.31 -24.90
N ILE A 20 6.63 3.19 -23.91
CA ILE A 20 5.51 3.18 -22.98
C ILE A 20 4.68 4.44 -23.19
N THR A 21 3.40 4.26 -23.50
CA THR A 21 2.41 5.34 -23.58
C THR A 21 1.40 5.14 -22.47
N LEU A 22 1.22 6.12 -21.61
CA LEU A 22 0.19 6.14 -20.57
C LEU A 22 -0.92 7.08 -20.99
N VAL A 23 -2.14 6.56 -21.10
CA VAL A 23 -3.35 7.34 -21.40
C VAL A 23 -4.14 7.53 -20.11
N GLU A 24 -4.40 8.77 -19.73
CA GLU A 24 -5.08 9.13 -18.50
C GLU A 24 -6.31 10.00 -18.78
N SER A 25 -7.47 9.57 -18.27
CA SER A 25 -8.71 10.33 -18.45
C SER A 25 -8.72 11.60 -17.57
N PRO A 26 -9.05 12.77 -18.12
CA PRO A 26 -9.17 13.99 -17.34
C PRO A 26 -10.43 14.02 -16.46
N GLY A 27 -11.40 13.16 -16.75
CA GLY A 27 -12.71 13.12 -16.06
C GLY A 27 -12.79 12.13 -14.90
N VAL A 28 -11.73 11.33 -14.64
CA VAL A 28 -11.70 10.36 -13.54
C VAL A 28 -10.76 10.85 -12.46
N GLU A 29 -11.34 11.26 -11.34
CA GLU A 29 -10.55 11.69 -10.19
C GLU A 29 -9.86 10.49 -9.52
N THR A 30 -8.65 10.74 -9.00
CA THR A 30 -7.98 9.76 -8.14
C THR A 30 -8.72 9.67 -6.81
N ILE A 31 -9.13 8.48 -6.41
CA ILE A 31 -9.69 8.24 -5.08
C ILE A 31 -8.56 8.41 -4.06
N GLY A 32 -8.47 9.60 -3.48
CA GLY A 32 -7.42 9.98 -2.53
C GLY A 32 -7.86 9.80 -1.09
N VAL A 33 -7.87 8.57 -0.60
CA VAL A 33 -8.29 8.27 0.77
C VAL A 33 -7.15 8.28 1.80
N GLY A 34 -5.90 8.41 1.37
CA GLY A 34 -4.72 8.14 2.19
C GLY A 34 -4.39 6.65 2.17
N GLU A 35 -3.16 6.35 1.77
CA GLU A 35 -2.73 4.97 1.55
C GLU A 35 -1.83 4.48 2.68
N ALA A 36 -1.95 3.18 2.96
CA ALA A 36 -1.09 2.46 3.89
C ALA A 36 -0.53 1.22 3.19
N THR A 37 0.79 1.12 3.09
CA THR A 37 1.44 0.06 2.30
C THR A 37 2.01 -1.07 3.15
N PHE A 38 2.46 -2.10 2.46
CA PHE A 38 3.34 -3.14 2.97
C PHE A 38 4.81 -2.79 2.72
N SER A 39 5.72 -3.54 3.33
CA SER A 39 7.17 -3.34 3.21
C SER A 39 7.71 -3.51 1.78
N THR A 40 7.03 -4.27 0.93
CA THR A 40 7.38 -4.44 -0.49
C THR A 40 7.37 -3.14 -1.30
N MET A 41 6.64 -2.12 -0.84
CA MET A 41 6.62 -0.82 -1.51
C MET A 41 7.99 -0.12 -1.51
N ARG A 42 8.82 -0.38 -0.51
CA ARG A 42 10.19 0.10 -0.46
C ARG A 42 11.00 -0.41 -1.65
N SER A 43 10.94 -1.72 -1.92
CA SER A 43 11.64 -2.32 -3.06
C SER A 43 11.17 -1.74 -4.40
N PHE A 44 9.90 -1.35 -4.52
CA PHE A 44 9.40 -0.65 -5.70
C PHE A 44 10.11 0.69 -5.90
N PHE A 45 10.19 1.55 -4.87
CA PHE A 45 10.86 2.85 -4.97
C PHE A 45 12.35 2.72 -5.25
N GLU A 46 13.04 1.80 -4.56
CA GLU A 46 14.44 1.48 -4.81
C GLU A 46 14.67 1.04 -6.26
N TYR A 47 13.77 0.17 -6.79
CA TYR A 47 13.88 -0.35 -8.15
C TYR A 47 13.70 0.74 -9.22
N ILE A 48 12.80 1.70 -9.02
CA ILE A 48 12.62 2.82 -9.94
C ILE A 48 13.59 3.98 -9.69
N GLY A 49 14.52 3.85 -8.72
CA GLY A 49 15.57 4.82 -8.45
C GLY A 49 15.13 6.03 -7.64
N LEU A 50 14.12 5.92 -6.79
CA LEU A 50 13.64 6.97 -5.89
C LEU A 50 13.99 6.64 -4.44
N ALA A 51 14.91 7.40 -3.85
CA ALA A 51 15.26 7.28 -2.45
C ALA A 51 14.22 7.92 -1.52
N ASP A 52 14.12 7.42 -0.27
CA ASP A 52 13.13 7.91 0.71
C ASP A 52 13.13 9.44 0.86
N HIS A 53 14.29 10.08 0.93
CA HIS A 53 14.42 11.53 1.08
C HIS A 53 13.92 12.33 -0.13
N GLU A 54 13.82 11.72 -1.30
CA GLU A 54 13.36 12.36 -2.53
C GLU A 54 11.84 12.33 -2.66
N TRP A 55 11.21 11.21 -2.25
CA TRP A 55 9.80 11.02 -2.48
C TRP A 55 8.91 11.22 -1.24
N LEU A 56 9.41 10.95 -0.01
CA LEU A 56 8.60 11.12 1.22
C LEU A 56 8.08 12.56 1.39
N PRO A 57 8.93 13.63 1.30
CA PRO A 57 8.45 14.99 1.52
C PRO A 57 7.38 15.45 0.51
N PRO A 58 7.56 15.31 -0.83
CA PRO A 58 6.54 15.74 -1.78
C PRO A 58 5.25 14.92 -1.72
N CYS A 59 5.30 13.68 -1.23
CA CYS A 59 4.12 12.83 -1.03
C CYS A 59 3.50 12.96 0.35
N ARG A 60 4.06 13.81 1.23
CA ARG A 60 3.64 13.94 2.63
C ARG A 60 3.58 12.59 3.33
N ALA A 61 4.53 11.72 2.96
CA ALA A 61 4.57 10.35 3.43
C ALA A 61 5.18 10.24 4.83
N THR A 62 4.76 9.21 5.55
CA THR A 62 5.25 8.86 6.89
C THR A 62 5.57 7.38 6.93
N TYR A 63 6.34 6.93 7.93
CA TYR A 63 6.67 5.53 8.09
C TYR A 63 5.52 4.74 8.71
N LYS A 64 5.39 3.48 8.27
CA LYS A 64 4.47 2.49 8.82
C LYS A 64 5.22 1.24 9.23
N LEU A 65 5.20 0.90 10.52
CA LEU A 65 5.90 -0.26 11.10
C LEU A 65 4.99 -1.45 11.32
N ALA A 66 3.70 -1.19 11.55
CA ALA A 66 2.74 -2.21 11.90
C ALA A 66 1.31 -1.80 11.55
N ILE A 67 0.39 -2.74 11.75
CA ILE A 67 -1.03 -2.48 11.91
C ILE A 67 -1.38 -2.75 13.37
N LYS A 68 -2.03 -1.80 14.04
CA LYS A 68 -2.58 -1.98 15.38
C LYS A 68 -4.04 -2.42 15.27
N PHE A 69 -4.32 -3.64 15.69
CA PHE A 69 -5.67 -4.18 15.75
C PHE A 69 -6.29 -3.89 17.12
N ARG A 70 -7.52 -3.35 17.13
CA ARG A 70 -8.26 -2.97 18.34
C ARG A 70 -9.60 -3.69 18.39
N GLY A 71 -9.83 -4.43 19.46
CA GLY A 71 -11.12 -5.11 19.71
C GLY A 71 -11.47 -6.26 18.75
N TRP A 72 -10.47 -6.87 18.09
CA TRP A 72 -10.69 -7.98 17.14
C TRP A 72 -10.80 -9.35 17.81
N SER A 73 -10.16 -9.54 18.94
CA SER A 73 -10.23 -10.79 19.72
C SER A 73 -11.22 -10.66 20.87
N GLU A 74 -10.90 -9.81 21.83
CA GLU A 74 -11.73 -9.52 23.01
C GLU A 74 -11.79 -8.01 23.23
N PRO A 75 -12.88 -7.48 23.83
CA PRO A 75 -12.97 -6.07 24.16
C PRO A 75 -11.79 -5.62 25.03
N GLY A 76 -11.11 -4.56 24.60
CA GLY A 76 -9.97 -3.98 25.31
C GLY A 76 -8.62 -4.62 25.03
N ILE A 77 -8.55 -5.67 24.21
CA ILE A 77 -7.29 -6.26 23.76
C ILE A 77 -6.88 -5.62 22.44
N ASP A 78 -5.72 -4.99 22.45
CA ASP A 78 -5.05 -4.41 21.29
C ASP A 78 -3.76 -5.19 21.04
N PHE A 79 -3.44 -5.44 19.77
CA PHE A 79 -2.18 -6.07 19.38
C PHE A 79 -1.63 -5.45 18.09
N TYR A 80 -0.31 -5.56 17.90
CA TYR A 80 0.37 -5.17 16.67
C TYR A 80 0.56 -6.36 15.73
N HIS A 81 0.38 -6.11 14.44
CA HIS A 81 0.83 -6.97 13.35
C HIS A 81 1.98 -6.26 12.64
N PRO A 82 3.23 -6.52 13.04
CA PRO A 82 4.40 -5.91 12.43
C PRO A 82 4.77 -6.55 11.09
N PHE A 83 5.68 -5.92 10.36
CA PHE A 83 6.24 -6.50 9.13
C PHE A 83 7.46 -7.40 9.40
N GLU A 84 7.99 -7.38 10.60
CA GLU A 84 9.14 -8.18 11.01
C GLU A 84 8.84 -9.66 10.89
N ARG A 85 9.85 -10.40 10.45
CA ARG A 85 9.85 -11.86 10.47
C ARG A 85 10.73 -12.31 11.63
N LEU A 86 10.20 -13.21 12.44
CA LEU A 86 10.96 -13.81 13.53
C LEU A 86 11.79 -14.98 13.01
N PRO A 87 13.01 -15.17 13.54
CA PRO A 87 13.84 -16.31 13.17
C PRO A 87 13.21 -17.62 13.64
N VAL A 88 13.55 -18.69 12.95
CA VAL A 88 13.31 -20.06 13.37
C VAL A 88 14.59 -20.56 14.03
N VAL A 89 14.50 -21.04 15.27
CA VAL A 89 15.64 -21.54 16.06
C VAL A 89 15.44 -23.04 16.28
N ASP A 90 16.39 -23.85 15.87
CA ASP A 90 16.35 -25.31 15.96
C ASP A 90 15.06 -25.93 15.39
N GLY A 91 14.54 -25.35 14.31
CA GLY A 91 13.33 -25.81 13.63
C GLY A 91 12.00 -25.35 14.24
N PHE A 92 12.03 -24.57 15.32
CA PHE A 92 10.85 -24.04 15.99
C PHE A 92 10.79 -22.50 15.88
N THR A 93 9.56 -21.95 15.82
CA THR A 93 9.36 -20.51 15.86
C THR A 93 9.66 -19.96 17.26
N LEU A 94 9.96 -18.67 17.37
CA LEU A 94 10.11 -18.04 18.69
C LEU A 94 8.81 -18.12 19.51
N ALA A 95 7.64 -18.18 18.86
CA ALA A 95 6.36 -18.38 19.56
C ALA A 95 6.28 -19.77 20.20
N ASP A 96 6.75 -20.82 19.52
CA ASP A 96 6.81 -22.18 20.10
C ASP A 96 7.72 -22.21 21.33
N TRP A 97 8.89 -21.58 21.24
CA TRP A 97 9.82 -21.47 22.37
C TRP A 97 9.20 -20.69 23.53
N TRP A 98 8.55 -19.55 23.25
CA TRP A 98 7.92 -18.74 24.28
C TRP A 98 6.81 -19.51 25.02
N ILE A 99 5.94 -20.21 24.29
CA ILE A 99 4.89 -21.07 24.87
C ILE A 99 5.52 -22.17 25.72
N SER A 100 6.56 -22.84 25.22
CA SER A 100 7.18 -23.95 25.93
C SER A 100 7.88 -23.53 27.22
N MET A 101 8.34 -22.29 27.31
CA MET A 101 8.93 -21.71 28.52
C MET A 101 7.88 -21.11 29.48
N GLY A 102 6.58 -21.34 29.23
CA GLY A 102 5.48 -20.85 30.05
C GLY A 102 5.28 -19.35 29.98
N GLY A 103 5.49 -18.76 28.79
CA GLY A 103 5.38 -17.34 28.54
C GLY A 103 4.01 -16.79 28.98
N VAL A 104 4.04 -15.79 29.86
CA VAL A 104 2.88 -15.16 30.45
C VAL A 104 2.73 -13.68 30.03
N ASP A 105 3.78 -13.12 29.43
CA ASP A 105 3.83 -11.74 28.99
C ASP A 105 3.31 -11.59 27.55
N ASP A 106 3.12 -10.36 27.11
CA ASP A 106 2.77 -10.04 25.72
C ASP A 106 3.94 -10.42 24.79
N PHE A 107 3.79 -11.56 24.10
CA PHE A 107 4.78 -12.06 23.13
C PHE A 107 5.15 -11.00 22.11
N GLY A 108 4.16 -10.33 21.53
CA GLY A 108 4.39 -9.34 20.47
C GLY A 108 5.28 -8.18 20.92
N ARG A 109 5.03 -7.65 22.12
CA ARG A 109 5.86 -6.58 22.70
C ARG A 109 7.25 -7.04 23.13
N SER A 110 7.38 -8.30 23.46
CA SER A 110 8.66 -8.86 23.94
C SER A 110 9.64 -9.17 22.80
N VAL A 111 9.15 -9.48 21.59
CA VAL A 111 10.00 -9.99 20.51
C VAL A 111 10.10 -9.08 19.28
N PHE A 112 9.15 -8.14 19.08
CA PHE A 112 9.17 -7.25 17.94
C PHE A 112 9.67 -5.84 18.29
N LEU A 113 10.72 -5.40 17.61
CA LEU A 113 11.20 -4.03 17.72
C LEU A 113 10.12 -3.02 17.27
N ALA A 114 9.34 -3.36 16.23
CA ALA A 114 8.25 -2.53 15.76
C ALA A 114 7.25 -2.19 16.88
N ALA A 115 6.93 -3.13 17.77
CA ALA A 115 6.00 -2.88 18.86
C ALA A 115 6.54 -1.79 19.80
N ALA A 116 7.83 -1.87 20.19
CA ALA A 116 8.49 -0.86 21.03
C ALA A 116 8.56 0.51 20.33
N LEU A 117 8.89 0.54 19.03
CA LEU A 117 8.92 1.78 18.25
C LEU A 117 7.51 2.39 18.12
N CYS A 118 6.48 1.57 17.90
CA CYS A 118 5.10 2.03 17.83
C CYS A 118 4.60 2.61 19.17
N ASP A 119 4.84 1.93 20.28
CA ASP A 119 4.47 2.42 21.62
C ASP A 119 5.22 3.72 21.98
N GLY A 120 6.49 3.83 21.55
CA GLY A 120 7.31 5.04 21.73
C GLY A 120 7.07 6.14 20.70
N VAL A 121 6.20 5.94 19.71
CA VAL A 121 5.98 6.87 18.57
C VAL A 121 7.31 7.24 17.90
N ARG A 122 8.08 6.22 17.50
CA ARG A 122 9.42 6.39 16.94
C ARG A 122 9.49 5.98 15.48
N SER A 123 10.36 6.68 14.72
CA SER A 123 10.74 6.34 13.36
C SER A 123 11.59 5.06 13.33
N PRO A 124 11.55 4.25 12.27
CA PRO A 124 12.51 3.16 12.05
C PRO A 124 13.90 3.65 11.65
N ARG A 125 14.02 4.94 11.32
CA ARG A 125 15.26 5.59 10.91
C ARG A 125 15.63 6.75 11.83
N HIS A 126 16.93 6.92 12.03
CA HIS A 126 17.53 8.11 12.62
C HIS A 126 17.51 9.30 11.65
N LEU A 127 17.85 10.49 12.11
CA LEU A 127 17.92 11.70 11.29
C LEU A 127 18.99 11.63 10.20
N ASP A 128 20.04 10.85 10.40
CA ASP A 128 21.10 10.58 9.41
C ASP A 128 20.72 9.53 8.37
N GLY A 129 19.49 8.95 8.50
CA GLY A 129 18.97 7.94 7.59
C GLY A 129 19.36 6.50 7.93
N SER A 130 20.21 6.26 8.94
CA SER A 130 20.51 4.90 9.42
C SER A 130 19.29 4.24 10.06
N LEU A 131 19.24 2.90 10.03
CA LEU A 131 18.16 2.14 10.64
C LEU A 131 18.38 2.00 12.16
N VAL A 132 17.32 2.18 12.94
CA VAL A 132 17.35 1.93 14.41
C VAL A 132 17.73 0.47 14.71
N ALA A 133 17.31 -0.46 13.86
CA ALA A 133 17.64 -1.88 13.99
C ALA A 133 19.13 -2.22 13.82
N ASP A 134 19.93 -1.32 13.22
CA ASP A 134 21.37 -1.54 13.04
C ASP A 134 22.16 -1.16 14.30
N LEU A 135 21.53 -0.47 15.25
CA LEU A 135 22.15 -0.17 16.55
C LEU A 135 22.22 -1.43 17.41
N GLY A 136 23.43 -1.91 17.63
CA GLY A 136 23.70 -3.08 18.48
C GLY A 136 23.86 -4.39 17.72
N ARG A 137 23.88 -4.39 16.40
CA ARG A 137 24.43 -5.53 15.67
C ARG A 137 25.92 -5.62 15.98
N ASP A 138 26.27 -6.59 16.79
CA ASP A 138 27.65 -7.02 16.94
C ASP A 138 28.01 -7.78 15.65
N ASP A 139 28.87 -7.16 14.82
CA ASP A 139 29.37 -7.77 13.58
C ASP A 139 30.02 -9.15 13.80
N SER A 140 30.39 -9.46 15.04
CA SER A 140 30.92 -10.78 15.42
C SER A 140 29.87 -11.89 15.41
N LEU A 141 28.58 -11.57 15.55
CA LEU A 141 27.45 -12.50 15.51
C LEU A 141 26.86 -12.68 14.10
N SER A 142 27.30 -11.91 13.13
CA SER A 142 26.90 -11.99 11.72
C SER A 142 27.56 -13.18 10.99
N ARG A 143 27.49 -14.37 11.59
CA ARG A 143 27.73 -15.64 10.89
C ARG A 143 26.42 -16.30 10.50
N SER A 144 25.55 -15.57 9.87
CA SER A 144 24.42 -16.12 9.15
C SER A 144 24.89 -16.54 7.75
N THR A 145 24.31 -17.60 7.27
CA THR A 145 24.57 -18.34 6.04
C THR A 145 24.74 -17.44 4.80
N PRO A 146 25.56 -17.87 3.79
CA PRO A 146 25.93 -17.08 2.61
C PRO A 146 24.76 -16.64 1.71
N ASP A 147 23.54 -17.09 1.97
CA ASP A 147 22.34 -16.76 1.18
C ASP A 147 21.44 -15.68 1.83
N ASP A 148 21.85 -15.10 2.94
CA ASP A 148 21.08 -14.03 3.58
C ASP A 148 21.57 -12.68 3.05
N GLU A 149 21.04 -12.29 1.88
CA GLU A 149 21.02 -10.89 1.47
C GLU A 149 20.50 -10.10 2.68
N THR A 150 21.29 -9.14 3.15
CA THR A 150 21.01 -8.28 4.31
C THR A 150 19.52 -7.96 4.39
N VAL A 151 18.77 -8.71 5.21
CA VAL A 151 17.34 -8.47 5.42
C VAL A 151 17.24 -7.13 6.13
N GLN A 152 17.05 -6.10 5.33
CA GLN A 152 16.84 -4.75 5.83
C GLN A 152 15.58 -4.76 6.69
N TYR A 153 15.62 -4.03 7.81
CA TYR A 153 14.47 -3.90 8.70
C TYR A 153 13.21 -3.49 7.93
N PRO A 154 12.13 -4.27 7.94
CA PRO A 154 10.98 -4.06 7.08
C PRO A 154 10.07 -2.97 7.64
N TYR A 155 9.72 -2.00 6.82
CA TYR A 155 8.70 -1.00 7.08
C TYR A 155 7.97 -0.62 5.79
N GLY A 156 6.75 -0.17 5.94
CA GLY A 156 5.96 0.42 4.87
C GLY A 156 5.80 1.92 5.08
N TYR A 157 4.80 2.49 4.43
CA TYR A 157 4.56 3.92 4.43
C TYR A 157 3.08 4.25 4.52
N HIS A 158 2.76 5.45 4.99
CA HIS A 158 1.50 6.12 4.79
C HIS A 158 1.74 7.32 3.88
N PHE A 159 0.87 7.57 2.92
CA PHE A 159 0.99 8.72 2.03
C PHE A 159 -0.35 9.12 1.39
N ASP A 160 -0.37 10.29 0.79
CA ASP A 160 -1.48 10.73 -0.06
C ASP A 160 -1.30 10.22 -1.49
N ALA A 161 -2.26 9.41 -1.97
CA ALA A 161 -2.23 8.80 -3.30
C ALA A 161 -2.17 9.84 -4.44
N THR A 162 -2.78 11.01 -4.24
CA THR A 162 -2.79 12.08 -5.24
C THR A 162 -1.41 12.70 -5.41
N HIS A 163 -0.70 12.91 -4.29
CA HIS A 163 0.67 13.42 -4.32
C HIS A 163 1.62 12.40 -4.94
N LEU A 164 1.47 11.12 -4.60
CA LEU A 164 2.28 10.06 -5.20
C LEU A 164 2.04 9.95 -6.72
N ALA A 165 0.79 10.00 -7.18
CA ALA A 165 0.48 9.95 -8.60
C ALA A 165 1.17 11.09 -9.37
N LYS A 166 1.15 12.31 -8.83
CA LYS A 166 1.83 13.48 -9.43
C LYS A 166 3.36 13.34 -9.44
N LEU A 167 3.94 12.74 -8.39
CA LEU A 167 5.37 12.48 -8.34
C LEU A 167 5.77 11.45 -9.39
N LEU A 168 5.08 10.30 -9.44
CA LEU A 168 5.36 9.24 -10.39
C LEU A 168 5.15 9.69 -11.84
N ALA A 169 4.14 10.55 -12.10
CA ALA A 169 3.94 11.16 -13.41
C ALA A 169 5.17 11.96 -13.84
N ARG A 170 5.66 12.86 -12.99
CA ARG A 170 6.88 13.65 -13.28
C ARG A 170 8.09 12.76 -13.48
N HIS A 171 8.26 11.76 -12.63
CA HIS A 171 9.36 10.80 -12.71
C HIS A 171 9.29 10.01 -14.03
N GLY A 172 8.15 9.39 -14.34
CA GLY A 172 7.97 8.58 -15.55
C GLY A 172 8.13 9.40 -16.84
N ILE A 173 7.56 10.61 -16.91
CA ILE A 173 7.76 11.52 -18.05
C ILE A 173 9.24 11.88 -18.20
N GLY A 174 9.94 12.17 -17.10
CA GLY A 174 11.39 12.43 -17.10
C GLY A 174 12.22 11.24 -17.59
N GLN A 175 11.73 10.02 -17.43
CA GLN A 175 12.32 8.78 -17.94
C GLN A 175 11.88 8.45 -19.38
N GLY A 176 11.04 9.25 -20.02
CA GLY A 176 10.60 9.06 -21.40
C GLY A 176 9.33 8.25 -21.57
N VAL A 177 8.49 8.13 -20.54
CA VAL A 177 7.10 7.66 -20.69
C VAL A 177 6.29 8.73 -21.41
N GLU A 178 5.63 8.37 -22.51
CA GLU A 178 4.71 9.25 -23.21
C GLU A 178 3.40 9.36 -22.43
N HIS A 179 3.03 10.58 -22.00
CA HIS A 179 1.78 10.84 -21.29
C HIS A 179 0.77 11.51 -22.22
N ILE A 180 -0.42 10.93 -22.32
CA ILE A 180 -1.50 11.43 -23.13
C ILE A 180 -2.74 11.58 -22.26
N VAL A 181 -3.29 12.80 -22.25
CA VAL A 181 -4.56 13.08 -21.59
C VAL A 181 -5.67 12.85 -22.60
N ASP A 182 -6.37 11.74 -22.45
CA ASP A 182 -7.54 11.38 -23.27
C ASP A 182 -8.38 10.33 -22.54
N GLU A 183 -9.64 10.18 -22.90
CA GLU A 183 -10.50 9.12 -22.38
C GLU A 183 -10.67 8.04 -23.45
N ILE A 184 -10.50 6.76 -23.09
CA ILE A 184 -10.74 5.64 -24.00
C ILE A 184 -12.24 5.49 -24.22
N ALA A 185 -12.71 5.87 -25.42
CA ALA A 185 -14.11 5.78 -25.82
C ALA A 185 -14.47 4.41 -26.38
N HIS A 186 -13.54 3.78 -27.13
CA HIS A 186 -13.79 2.47 -27.74
C HIS A 186 -12.55 1.58 -27.70
N VAL A 187 -12.78 0.29 -27.53
CA VAL A 187 -11.78 -0.78 -27.69
C VAL A 187 -12.16 -1.59 -28.93
N ARG A 188 -11.23 -1.75 -29.85
CA ARG A 188 -11.44 -2.51 -31.08
C ARG A 188 -10.76 -3.87 -30.99
N LEU A 189 -11.51 -4.93 -31.26
CA LEU A 189 -11.02 -6.30 -31.29
C LEU A 189 -10.76 -6.75 -32.74
N ASP A 190 -9.77 -7.60 -32.92
CA ASP A 190 -9.50 -8.29 -34.16
C ASP A 190 -10.42 -9.53 -34.34
N ALA A 191 -10.29 -10.23 -35.45
CA ALA A 191 -11.08 -11.43 -35.73
C ALA A 191 -10.83 -12.61 -34.75
N ARG A 192 -9.76 -12.55 -33.94
CA ARG A 192 -9.42 -13.54 -32.92
C ARG A 192 -9.95 -13.16 -31.54
N GLY A 193 -10.56 -11.96 -31.42
CA GLY A 193 -11.02 -11.40 -30.16
C GLY A 193 -9.91 -10.72 -29.34
N TRP A 194 -8.75 -10.42 -29.91
CA TRP A 194 -7.68 -9.69 -29.24
C TRP A 194 -7.84 -8.19 -29.47
N ILE A 195 -7.34 -7.39 -28.55
CA ILE A 195 -7.36 -5.93 -28.68
C ILE A 195 -6.46 -5.54 -29.87
N SER A 196 -7.08 -5.01 -30.92
CA SER A 196 -6.39 -4.48 -32.08
C SER A 196 -5.84 -3.09 -31.78
N HIS A 197 -6.69 -2.18 -31.31
CA HIS A 197 -6.31 -0.84 -30.90
C HIS A 197 -7.38 -0.20 -30.00
N LEU A 198 -6.98 0.88 -29.31
CA LEU A 198 -7.90 1.71 -28.53
C LEU A 198 -8.19 2.98 -29.31
N VAL A 199 -9.38 3.55 -29.10
CA VAL A 199 -9.79 4.83 -29.69
C VAL A 199 -10.15 5.79 -28.56
N GLY A 200 -9.44 6.90 -28.50
CA GLY A 200 -9.72 8.00 -27.56
C GLY A 200 -10.94 8.81 -27.94
N SER A 201 -11.50 9.54 -27.00
CA SER A 201 -12.59 10.50 -27.23
C SER A 201 -12.20 11.63 -28.20
N SER A 202 -10.90 11.93 -28.27
CA SER A 202 -10.33 12.84 -29.27
C SER A 202 -10.32 12.28 -30.70
N GLY A 203 -10.66 10.99 -30.89
CA GLY A 203 -10.51 10.27 -32.15
C GLY A 203 -9.10 9.71 -32.39
N ARG A 204 -8.17 9.88 -31.47
CA ARG A 204 -6.81 9.32 -31.56
C ARG A 204 -6.85 7.80 -31.41
N HIS A 205 -6.05 7.11 -32.22
CA HIS A 205 -5.85 5.68 -32.15
C HIS A 205 -4.58 5.38 -31.35
N PHE A 206 -4.63 4.31 -30.52
CA PHE A 206 -3.53 3.83 -29.73
C PHE A 206 -3.30 2.34 -30.06
N ASP A 207 -2.22 2.08 -30.75
CA ASP A 207 -1.78 0.73 -31.12
C ASP A 207 -0.63 0.32 -30.22
N ALA A 208 -0.66 -0.92 -29.71
CA ALA A 208 0.40 -1.47 -28.87
C ALA A 208 0.46 -3.00 -28.97
N ASP A 209 1.62 -3.57 -28.65
CA ASP A 209 1.81 -5.02 -28.55
C ASP A 209 1.26 -5.58 -27.22
N LEU A 210 1.17 -4.74 -26.18
CA LEU A 210 0.64 -5.06 -24.87
C LEU A 210 -0.18 -3.91 -24.31
N TYR A 211 -1.35 -4.21 -23.78
CA TYR A 211 -2.22 -3.28 -23.09
C TYR A 211 -2.32 -3.66 -21.61
N VAL A 212 -2.15 -2.67 -20.71
CA VAL A 212 -2.30 -2.85 -19.27
C VAL A 212 -3.52 -2.06 -18.80
N ASP A 213 -4.54 -2.76 -18.32
CA ASP A 213 -5.77 -2.16 -17.83
C ASP A 213 -5.60 -1.65 -16.38
N CYS A 214 -5.43 -0.34 -16.24
CA CYS A 214 -5.37 0.37 -14.97
C CYS A 214 -6.61 1.26 -14.74
N THR A 215 -7.75 0.92 -15.34
CA THR A 215 -9.00 1.72 -15.30
C THR A 215 -9.83 1.49 -14.02
N GLY A 216 -9.27 0.82 -13.02
CA GLY A 216 -9.88 0.56 -11.71
C GLY A 216 -11.10 -0.35 -11.82
N PHE A 217 -12.13 -0.06 -11.03
CA PHE A 217 -13.36 -0.87 -10.99
C PHE A 217 -14.13 -0.92 -12.32
N ARG A 218 -13.86 -0.01 -13.25
CA ARG A 218 -14.51 -0.02 -14.59
C ARG A 218 -14.02 -1.19 -15.45
N GLY A 219 -12.74 -1.60 -15.29
CA GLY A 219 -12.14 -2.68 -16.06
C GLY A 219 -12.41 -2.54 -17.56
N VAL A 220 -12.13 -1.36 -18.14
CA VAL A 220 -12.57 -1.00 -19.51
C VAL A 220 -12.11 -2.01 -20.56
N LEU A 221 -10.91 -2.55 -20.40
CA LEU A 221 -10.38 -3.57 -21.31
C LEU A 221 -10.84 -4.96 -20.89
N VAL A 222 -10.57 -5.33 -19.64
CA VAL A 222 -10.76 -6.72 -19.15
C VAL A 222 -12.24 -7.09 -19.07
N ASN A 223 -13.03 -6.28 -18.36
CA ASN A 223 -14.46 -6.56 -18.18
C ASN A 223 -15.30 -5.97 -19.33
N GLY A 224 -14.97 -4.75 -19.78
CA GLY A 224 -15.75 -4.04 -20.78
C GLY A 224 -15.62 -4.63 -22.18
N ALA A 225 -14.40 -4.78 -22.69
CA ALA A 225 -14.16 -5.21 -24.08
C ALA A 225 -13.93 -6.71 -24.22
N LEU A 226 -13.16 -7.32 -23.31
CA LEU A 226 -12.83 -8.76 -23.35
C LEU A 226 -13.89 -9.63 -22.66
N HIS A 227 -14.83 -9.02 -21.96
CA HIS A 227 -15.94 -9.69 -21.26
C HIS A 227 -15.49 -10.76 -20.26
N GLU A 228 -14.30 -10.57 -19.65
CA GLU A 228 -13.90 -11.43 -18.54
C GLU A 228 -14.88 -11.26 -17.36
N PRO A 229 -15.43 -12.35 -16.84
CA PRO A 229 -16.45 -12.26 -15.82
C PRO A 229 -15.88 -11.76 -14.49
N PHE A 230 -16.63 -10.90 -13.79
CA PHE A 230 -16.36 -10.55 -12.41
C PHE A 230 -16.75 -11.72 -11.50
N ILE A 231 -15.77 -12.25 -10.74
CA ILE A 231 -16.01 -13.31 -9.76
C ILE A 231 -16.26 -12.66 -8.40
N SER A 232 -17.48 -12.80 -7.88
CA SER A 232 -17.86 -12.26 -6.57
C SER A 232 -17.30 -13.10 -5.43
N PHE A 233 -16.71 -12.44 -4.43
CA PHE A 233 -16.30 -13.05 -3.16
C PHE A 233 -17.23 -12.67 -2.00
N ALA A 234 -18.45 -12.16 -2.29
CA ALA A 234 -19.38 -11.62 -1.29
C ALA A 234 -19.81 -12.64 -0.22
N ASP A 235 -19.75 -13.94 -0.52
CA ASP A 235 -20.05 -15.00 0.44
C ASP A 235 -18.93 -15.20 1.48
N THR A 236 -17.69 -14.84 1.14
CA THR A 236 -16.51 -14.96 2.02
C THR A 236 -16.08 -13.60 2.56
N LEU A 237 -16.19 -12.55 1.75
CA LEU A 237 -15.81 -11.16 2.06
C LEU A 237 -17.07 -10.27 1.98
N PRO A 238 -17.87 -10.21 3.04
CA PRO A 238 -19.21 -9.59 3.00
C PRO A 238 -19.19 -8.06 3.02
N ASN A 239 -18.04 -7.42 3.29
CA ASN A 239 -17.94 -5.97 3.32
C ASN A 239 -17.86 -5.42 1.89
N ASP A 240 -18.84 -4.62 1.50
CA ASP A 240 -19.05 -4.13 0.14
C ASP A 240 -19.14 -2.60 0.05
N ARG A 241 -19.02 -1.90 1.18
CA ARG A 241 -19.14 -0.44 1.28
C ARG A 241 -18.05 0.16 2.15
N ALA A 242 -17.78 1.44 1.92
CA ALA A 242 -16.96 2.24 2.81
C ALA A 242 -17.43 3.70 2.80
N VAL A 243 -17.40 4.34 3.96
CA VAL A 243 -17.45 5.78 4.12
C VAL A 243 -16.09 6.26 4.57
N VAL A 244 -15.69 7.45 4.14
CA VAL A 244 -14.32 7.96 4.34
C VAL A 244 -14.36 9.40 4.78
N CYS A 245 -13.50 9.79 5.71
CA CYS A 245 -13.31 11.17 6.11
C CYS A 245 -11.83 11.50 6.34
N ARG A 246 -11.51 12.79 6.40
CA ARG A 246 -10.24 13.30 6.90
C ARG A 246 -10.48 14.13 8.14
N VAL A 247 -9.70 13.88 9.18
CA VAL A 247 -9.77 14.61 10.44
C VAL A 247 -8.38 15.11 10.83
N PRO A 248 -8.30 16.24 11.57
CA PRO A 248 -7.03 16.70 12.12
C PRO A 248 -6.51 15.69 13.16
N ARG A 249 -5.19 15.67 13.35
CA ARG A 249 -4.61 14.93 14.48
C ARG A 249 -4.93 15.65 15.79
N GLU A 250 -5.19 14.87 16.84
CA GLU A 250 -5.37 15.41 18.20
C GLU A 250 -4.10 16.12 18.68
N ASP A 251 -2.95 15.48 18.48
CA ASP A 251 -1.64 16.08 18.72
C ASP A 251 -0.91 16.28 17.37
N PRO A 252 -0.79 17.52 16.90
CA PRO A 252 -0.10 17.81 15.65
C PRO A 252 1.42 17.60 15.70
N SER A 253 2.00 17.47 16.90
CA SER A 253 3.44 17.28 17.10
C SER A 253 3.88 15.82 16.91
N THR A 254 2.95 14.86 16.92
CA THR A 254 3.26 13.44 16.82
C THR A 254 2.56 12.80 15.62
N ILE A 255 3.24 11.82 14.98
CA ILE A 255 2.69 11.00 13.92
C ILE A 255 2.92 9.54 14.30
N GLN A 256 1.84 8.80 14.47
CA GLN A 256 1.91 7.39 14.83
C GLN A 256 2.47 6.58 13.66
N PRO A 257 3.50 5.72 13.87
CA PRO A 257 4.09 4.93 12.78
C PRO A 257 3.33 3.61 12.55
N PHE A 258 2.02 3.61 12.68
CA PHE A 258 1.17 2.44 12.43
C PHE A 258 -0.22 2.86 11.95
N THR A 259 -0.85 1.99 11.16
CA THR A 259 -2.28 2.07 10.86
C THR A 259 -3.05 1.45 12.01
N THR A 260 -4.18 2.03 12.42
CA THR A 260 -5.09 1.38 13.35
C THR A 260 -6.25 0.75 12.57
N ALA A 261 -6.59 -0.51 12.90
CA ALA A 261 -7.75 -1.22 12.42
C ALA A 261 -8.64 -1.57 13.63
N THR A 262 -9.75 -0.88 13.78
CA THR A 262 -10.68 -1.07 14.91
C THR A 262 -11.86 -1.89 14.46
N ALA A 263 -12.16 -2.99 15.16
CA ALA A 263 -13.35 -3.80 14.90
C ALA A 263 -14.63 -3.01 15.20
N ALA A 264 -15.62 -3.18 14.36
CA ALA A 264 -16.95 -2.60 14.52
C ALA A 264 -18.03 -3.64 14.22
N ALA A 265 -19.28 -3.38 14.63
CA ALA A 265 -20.37 -4.38 14.58
C ALA A 265 -20.66 -4.93 13.17
N ALA A 266 -20.53 -4.11 12.13
CA ALA A 266 -20.82 -4.50 10.76
C ALA A 266 -19.58 -4.45 9.84
N GLY A 267 -18.38 -4.34 10.43
CA GLY A 267 -17.13 -4.21 9.67
C GLY A 267 -15.96 -3.73 10.52
N TRP A 268 -15.16 -2.78 10.02
CA TRP A 268 -14.00 -2.27 10.73
C TRP A 268 -13.62 -0.86 10.26
N ILE A 269 -12.99 -0.10 11.14
CA ILE A 269 -12.58 1.28 10.89
C ILE A 269 -11.06 1.33 10.75
N TRP A 270 -10.56 1.91 9.64
CA TRP A 270 -9.15 2.25 9.54
C TRP A 270 -8.89 3.67 10.04
N SER A 271 -7.71 3.88 10.57
CA SER A 271 -7.14 5.19 10.87
C SER A 271 -5.69 5.21 10.38
N ILE A 272 -5.42 6.05 9.37
CA ILE A 272 -4.12 6.18 8.70
C ILE A 272 -3.56 7.56 9.00
N PRO A 273 -2.52 7.66 9.84
CA PRO A 273 -1.86 8.94 10.14
C PRO A 273 -1.08 9.43 8.93
N LEU A 274 -1.48 10.57 8.39
CA LEU A 274 -0.76 11.29 7.34
C LEU A 274 -0.02 12.49 7.95
N PHE A 275 0.88 13.08 7.17
CA PHE A 275 1.64 14.23 7.62
C PHE A 275 0.75 15.42 8.06
N ASP A 276 -0.37 15.64 7.40
CA ASP A 276 -1.28 16.78 7.60
C ASP A 276 -2.65 16.42 8.23
N GLY A 277 -2.79 15.20 8.74
CA GLY A 277 -4.05 14.75 9.35
C GLY A 277 -4.14 13.25 9.49
N ILE A 278 -5.35 12.75 9.64
CA ILE A 278 -5.68 11.34 9.68
C ILE A 278 -6.70 11.07 8.58
N SER A 279 -6.44 10.09 7.74
CA SER A 279 -7.48 9.50 6.90
C SER A 279 -8.14 8.38 7.68
N ALA A 280 -9.44 8.49 7.88
CA ALA A 280 -10.25 7.47 8.54
C ALA A 280 -11.35 6.97 7.60
N GLY A 281 -11.76 5.74 7.79
CA GLY A 281 -12.92 5.22 7.08
C GLY A 281 -13.44 3.94 7.68
N TYR A 282 -14.72 3.73 7.49
CA TYR A 282 -15.45 2.56 7.96
C TYR A 282 -15.79 1.67 6.76
N VAL A 283 -15.17 0.50 6.70
CA VAL A 283 -15.50 -0.59 5.78
C VAL A 283 -16.59 -1.44 6.43
N TYR A 284 -17.73 -1.57 5.77
CA TYR A 284 -18.87 -2.27 6.34
C TYR A 284 -19.62 -3.11 5.31
N SER A 285 -20.47 -4.01 5.81
CA SER A 285 -21.39 -4.76 4.98
C SER A 285 -22.76 -4.06 4.92
N SER A 286 -23.22 -3.74 3.72
CA SER A 286 -24.55 -3.16 3.49
C SER A 286 -25.71 -4.08 3.91
N ARG A 287 -25.42 -5.35 4.21
CA ARG A 287 -26.41 -6.29 4.78
C ARG A 287 -26.72 -5.99 6.25
N TYR A 288 -25.78 -5.33 6.96
CA TYR A 288 -25.86 -5.16 8.42
C TYR A 288 -25.86 -3.70 8.88
N SER A 289 -25.52 -2.76 8.01
CA SER A 289 -25.52 -1.33 8.32
C SER A 289 -25.89 -0.49 7.11
N SER A 290 -26.59 0.61 7.33
CA SER A 290 -26.89 1.62 6.32
C SER A 290 -25.72 2.62 6.19
N GLU A 291 -25.73 3.42 5.11
CA GLU A 291 -24.78 4.51 4.91
C GLU A 291 -24.87 5.56 6.01
N ASP A 292 -26.10 6.02 6.35
CA ASP A 292 -26.34 6.98 7.44
C ASP A 292 -25.85 6.47 8.81
N GLU A 293 -25.93 5.16 9.05
CA GLU A 293 -25.41 4.56 10.28
C GLU A 293 -23.88 4.49 10.24
N ALA A 294 -23.31 4.15 9.10
CA ALA A 294 -21.86 4.09 8.92
C ALA A 294 -21.22 5.48 9.09
N GLU A 295 -21.84 6.53 8.55
CA GLU A 295 -21.40 7.92 8.75
C GLU A 295 -21.42 8.36 10.22
N ARG A 296 -22.43 7.93 10.97
CA ARG A 296 -22.53 8.25 12.41
C ARG A 296 -21.55 7.50 13.28
N ILE A 297 -21.10 6.32 12.83
CA ILE A 297 -20.11 5.50 13.54
C ILE A 297 -18.70 6.02 13.30
N LEU A 298 -18.41 6.55 12.10
CA LEU A 298 -17.14 7.12 11.72
C LEU A 298 -16.91 8.50 12.34
#